data_e2fc904f9998c0c0ed6551bce65ea579
#
_entry.id   e2fc904f9998c0c0ed6551bce65ea579
#
_cell.length_a   1.000
_cell.length_b   1.000
_cell.length_c   1.000
_cell.angle_alpha   90.00
_cell.angle_beta   90.00
_cell.angle_gamma   90.00
#
_symmetry.space_group_name_H-M   'P 1'
#
loop_
_entity.id
_entity.type
_entity.pdbx_description
1 polymer ?
#
loop_
_entity_poly.entity_id
_entity_poly.type
_entity_poly.pdbx_seq_one_letter_code
_entity_poly.pdbx_strand_id
1 'polypeptide(L)'
;MKNVLRRMSLAALIFGLLLSFSMPESGKAAFWDTKGDNFIHDPSIIKEGNIWYTFGTGLGTGLRVIKSTDGRNWSAAPSIFPTPLSWWKMYVPNHEPHQWAPDISYYNGRYWLYYSVSSFGSNTSAIGLASTDRISSGQWRDDGLVIRSTSGDQFNAIDPDLVVDKDGNPWLSFGSFWSGIKLTRLDKNTMKPTGSLYSIASRPNNGGAVEAPNITYKDGYYYLFVSFDSCCKGVNSTYKIAYGRSTSITGPYYDKSGKNMMNGGGTILDSGNDRWKGPGHQDVLNNSILVRHAYDALDNGVSKLLINDLYWDSQGWPTY
;
A
#
# COMPACT_ATOMS: atom_id res chain seq x y z
N MET A 1 89.18 21.52 -26.29
CA MET A 1 88.64 20.88 -25.10
C MET A 1 87.20 21.37 -24.87
N LYS A 2 86.20 20.63 -25.34
CA LYS A 2 84.78 21.03 -25.33
C LYS A 2 84.00 20.04 -24.39
N ASN A 3 83.49 20.57 -23.31
CA ASN A 3 82.61 19.84 -22.38
C ASN A 3 81.21 19.73 -22.96
N VAL A 4 80.69 18.50 -23.17
CA VAL A 4 79.33 18.20 -23.58
C VAL A 4 78.54 17.83 -22.31
N LEU A 5 77.65 18.72 -21.88
CA LEU A 5 76.68 18.42 -20.80
C LEU A 5 75.55 17.57 -21.40
N ARG A 6 75.39 16.34 -20.88
CA ARG A 6 74.27 15.41 -21.13
C ARG A 6 73.11 15.81 -20.23
N ARG A 7 72.03 16.30 -20.80
CA ARG A 7 70.72 16.46 -20.09
C ARG A 7 70.03 15.14 -20.01
N MET A 8 69.86 14.62 -18.81
CA MET A 8 68.95 13.51 -18.51
C MET A 8 67.54 14.03 -18.27
N SER A 9 66.62 13.70 -19.17
CA SER A 9 65.19 13.96 -18.98
C SER A 9 64.61 12.83 -18.12
N LEU A 10 64.10 13.23 -16.96
CA LEU A 10 63.36 12.34 -16.03
C LEU A 10 61.88 12.33 -16.49
N ALA A 11 61.45 11.25 -17.10
CA ALA A 11 60.04 11.05 -17.40
C ALA A 11 59.38 10.43 -16.18
N ALA A 12 58.55 11.23 -15.48
CA ALA A 12 57.72 10.72 -14.39
C ALA A 12 56.49 10.04 -15.00
N LEU A 13 56.43 8.71 -14.89
CA LEU A 13 55.20 7.94 -15.14
C LEU A 13 54.24 8.13 -13.97
N ILE A 14 53.17 8.89 -14.19
CA ILE A 14 52.02 8.93 -13.26
C ILE A 14 51.15 7.71 -13.56
N PHE A 15 51.24 6.69 -12.72
CA PHE A 15 50.30 5.57 -12.72
C PHE A 15 49.02 6.05 -12.00
N GLY A 16 48.01 6.46 -12.75
CA GLY A 16 46.68 6.74 -12.23
C GLY A 16 46.01 5.46 -11.84
N LEU A 17 45.93 5.16 -10.55
CA LEU A 17 45.10 4.10 -9.99
C LEU A 17 43.62 4.54 -10.16
N LEU A 18 42.95 4.07 -11.20
CA LEU A 18 41.51 4.13 -11.30
C LEU A 18 40.93 3.12 -10.27
N LEU A 19 40.64 3.62 -9.07
CA LEU A 19 39.78 2.93 -8.13
C LEU A 19 38.37 2.93 -8.73
N SER A 20 38.02 1.86 -9.40
CA SER A 20 36.63 1.54 -9.73
C SER A 20 35.89 1.26 -8.44
N PHE A 21 35.20 2.26 -7.89
CA PHE A 21 34.15 2.01 -6.90
C PHE A 21 33.04 1.24 -7.62
N SER A 22 33.03 -0.07 -7.52
CA SER A 22 31.84 -0.85 -7.77
C SER A 22 30.83 -0.46 -6.71
N MET A 23 29.80 0.33 -7.09
CA MET A 23 28.63 0.48 -6.26
C MET A 23 28.11 -0.95 -5.98
N PRO A 24 27.78 -1.30 -4.73
CA PRO A 24 27.12 -2.57 -4.51
C PRO A 24 25.85 -2.58 -5.33
N GLU A 25 25.64 -3.63 -6.14
CA GLU A 25 24.33 -3.91 -6.70
C GLU A 25 23.34 -3.83 -5.54
N SER A 26 22.28 -3.02 -5.70
CA SER A 26 21.22 -2.95 -4.72
C SER A 26 20.56 -4.33 -4.68
N GLY A 27 21.03 -5.17 -3.78
CA GLY A 27 20.41 -6.45 -3.51
C GLY A 27 18.96 -6.15 -3.10
N LYS A 28 18.00 -6.89 -3.70
CA LYS A 28 16.61 -6.79 -3.27
C LYS A 28 16.55 -7.04 -1.77
N ALA A 29 15.79 -6.22 -1.04
CA ALA A 29 15.60 -6.40 0.39
C ALA A 29 15.05 -7.82 0.66
N ALA A 30 15.65 -8.50 1.62
CA ALA A 30 15.18 -9.82 2.00
C ALA A 30 13.77 -9.73 2.59
N PHE A 31 12.93 -10.72 2.29
CA PHE A 31 11.65 -10.88 2.97
C PHE A 31 11.88 -11.10 4.47
N TRP A 32 11.04 -10.50 5.30
CA TRP A 32 10.94 -10.94 6.68
C TRP A 32 10.40 -12.38 6.67
N ASP A 33 11.10 -13.29 7.32
CA ASP A 33 10.71 -14.71 7.35
C ASP A 33 9.46 -14.89 8.22
N THR A 34 8.29 -14.63 7.62
CA THR A 34 6.98 -14.72 8.31
C THR A 34 6.56 -16.18 8.49
N LYS A 35 6.18 -16.54 9.72
CA LYS A 35 5.81 -17.90 10.14
C LYS A 35 4.52 -17.91 10.94
N GLY A 36 4.00 -19.11 11.20
CA GLY A 36 2.77 -19.31 11.94
C GLY A 36 1.55 -18.96 11.10
N ASP A 37 0.62 -18.25 11.68
CA ASP A 37 -0.62 -17.85 11.02
C ASP A 37 -0.41 -16.59 10.18
N ASN A 38 0.26 -16.73 9.03
CA ASN A 38 0.57 -15.65 8.09
C ASN A 38 -0.37 -15.60 6.87
N PHE A 39 -1.47 -16.35 6.90
CA PHE A 39 -2.51 -16.24 5.89
C PHE A 39 -3.21 -14.89 6.01
N ILE A 40 -3.17 -14.07 4.95
CA ILE A 40 -3.86 -12.79 4.89
C ILE A 40 -4.09 -12.36 3.44
N HIS A 41 -5.13 -11.58 3.21
CA HIS A 41 -5.43 -10.89 1.96
C HIS A 41 -5.66 -9.41 2.28
N ASP A 42 -5.21 -8.50 1.41
CA ASP A 42 -5.34 -7.04 1.56
C ASP A 42 -4.84 -6.52 2.92
N PRO A 43 -3.55 -6.73 3.25
CA PRO A 43 -3.04 -6.40 4.56
C PRO A 43 -2.79 -4.89 4.74
N SER A 44 -3.22 -4.36 5.89
CA SER A 44 -2.72 -3.11 6.44
C SER A 44 -2.09 -3.37 7.81
N ILE A 45 -0.95 -2.75 8.12
CA ILE A 45 -0.11 -3.06 9.27
C ILE A 45 0.13 -1.86 10.16
N ILE A 46 0.11 -2.10 11.48
CA ILE A 46 0.45 -1.08 12.47
C ILE A 46 1.15 -1.71 13.67
N LYS A 47 1.83 -0.88 14.47
CA LYS A 47 2.44 -1.30 15.72
C LYS A 47 1.85 -0.54 16.89
N GLU A 48 1.33 -1.28 17.88
CA GLU A 48 0.93 -0.74 19.17
C GLU A 48 1.93 -1.21 20.25
N GLY A 49 2.71 -0.28 20.78
CA GLY A 49 3.81 -0.63 21.69
C GLY A 49 4.81 -1.59 21.02
N ASN A 50 4.94 -2.80 21.56
CA ASN A 50 5.81 -3.84 20.99
C ASN A 50 5.07 -4.89 20.16
N ILE A 51 3.77 -4.72 19.94
CA ILE A 51 2.95 -5.69 19.21
C ILE A 51 2.65 -5.16 17.81
N TRP A 52 2.95 -5.97 16.80
CA TRP A 52 2.52 -5.77 15.44
C TRP A 52 1.11 -6.33 15.27
N TYR A 53 0.26 -5.58 14.60
CA TYR A 53 -1.07 -6.02 14.16
C TYR A 53 -1.17 -5.86 12.66
N THR A 54 -1.73 -6.87 11.99
CA THR A 54 -2.08 -6.80 10.58
C THR A 54 -3.55 -7.12 10.44
N PHE A 55 -4.25 -6.22 9.76
CA PHE A 55 -5.66 -6.32 9.43
C PHE A 55 -5.79 -6.69 7.97
N GLY A 56 -6.76 -7.50 7.61
CA GLY A 56 -6.99 -7.91 6.22
C GLY A 56 -8.43 -8.29 5.96
N THR A 57 -8.72 -8.56 4.70
CA THR A 57 -10.02 -9.08 4.25
C THR A 57 -10.42 -10.30 5.05
N GLY A 58 -11.68 -10.33 5.49
CA GLY A 58 -12.22 -11.35 6.38
C GLY A 58 -12.30 -12.75 5.75
N LEU A 59 -12.36 -13.75 6.62
CA LEU A 59 -12.55 -15.15 6.29
C LEU A 59 -13.87 -15.64 6.87
N GLY A 60 -14.96 -15.42 6.16
CA GLY A 60 -16.30 -15.80 6.60
C GLY A 60 -17.05 -14.62 7.19
N THR A 61 -16.74 -14.13 8.39
CA THR A 61 -17.38 -12.94 8.99
C THR A 61 -16.36 -12.03 9.65
N GLY A 62 -16.59 -10.72 9.62
CA GLY A 62 -15.70 -9.74 10.21
C GLY A 62 -14.40 -9.55 9.41
N LEU A 63 -13.48 -8.77 9.96
CA LEU A 63 -12.12 -8.60 9.41
C LEU A 63 -11.18 -9.67 9.98
N ARG A 64 -10.24 -10.10 9.15
CA ARG A 64 -9.10 -10.91 9.60
C ARG A 64 -8.12 -10.03 10.38
N VAL A 65 -7.69 -10.51 11.55
CA VAL A 65 -6.64 -9.86 12.35
C VAL A 65 -5.62 -10.90 12.77
N ILE A 66 -4.34 -10.59 12.55
CA ILE A 66 -3.21 -11.37 13.04
C ILE A 66 -2.25 -10.45 13.80
N LYS A 67 -1.49 -11.01 14.74
CA LYS A 67 -0.53 -10.25 15.56
C LYS A 67 0.79 -10.97 15.73
N SER A 68 1.85 -10.18 16.01
CA SER A 68 3.20 -10.67 16.27
C SER A 68 3.93 -9.76 17.25
N THR A 69 4.83 -10.30 18.06
CA THR A 69 5.73 -9.52 18.92
C THR A 69 7.09 -9.25 18.30
N ASP A 70 7.42 -9.93 17.20
CA ASP A 70 8.73 -9.86 16.54
C ASP A 70 8.64 -9.55 15.03
N GLY A 71 7.41 -9.42 14.49
CA GLY A 71 7.15 -9.23 13.06
C GLY A 71 7.38 -10.47 12.20
N ARG A 72 7.75 -11.59 12.80
CA ARG A 72 8.07 -12.86 12.12
C ARG A 72 7.11 -13.97 12.47
N ASN A 73 6.86 -14.20 13.76
CA ASN A 73 5.97 -15.24 14.23
C ASN A 73 4.56 -14.66 14.45
N TRP A 74 3.62 -15.03 13.61
CA TRP A 74 2.26 -14.49 13.57
C TRP A 74 1.26 -15.46 14.16
N SER A 75 0.24 -14.96 14.81
CA SER A 75 -0.88 -15.71 15.38
C SER A 75 -2.20 -14.97 15.18
N ALA A 76 -3.31 -15.71 15.13
CA ALA A 76 -4.63 -15.11 15.02
C ALA A 76 -4.93 -14.18 16.21
N ALA A 77 -5.66 -13.12 15.94
CA ALA A 77 -6.28 -12.24 16.93
C ALA A 77 -7.79 -12.17 16.70
N PRO A 78 -8.60 -11.70 17.69
CA PRO A 78 -10.04 -11.58 17.52
C PRO A 78 -10.41 -10.72 16.31
N SER A 79 -11.39 -11.21 15.53
CA SER A 79 -11.97 -10.49 14.39
C SER A 79 -12.71 -9.23 14.86
N ILE A 80 -12.73 -8.21 14.01
CA ILE A 80 -13.50 -6.99 14.24
C ILE A 80 -14.84 -7.13 13.54
N PHE A 81 -15.91 -6.81 14.25
CA PHE A 81 -17.29 -6.95 13.79
C PHE A 81 -17.59 -8.32 13.18
N PRO A 82 -17.48 -9.41 13.98
CA PRO A 82 -17.77 -10.76 13.50
C PRO A 82 -19.24 -10.96 13.13
N THR A 83 -20.11 -10.01 13.51
CA THR A 83 -21.51 -9.95 13.11
C THR A 83 -21.69 -8.69 12.25
N PRO A 84 -22.30 -8.81 11.04
CA PRO A 84 -22.59 -7.68 10.19
C PRO A 84 -23.39 -6.59 10.90
N LEU A 85 -22.98 -5.34 10.72
CA LEU A 85 -23.70 -4.20 11.28
C LEU A 85 -24.97 -3.91 10.44
N SER A 86 -26.03 -3.51 11.10
CA SER A 86 -27.35 -3.33 10.45
C SER A 86 -27.34 -2.35 9.28
N TRP A 87 -26.49 -1.32 9.35
CA TRP A 87 -26.39 -0.31 8.29
C TRP A 87 -25.72 -0.84 7.00
N TRP A 88 -24.93 -1.93 7.05
CA TRP A 88 -24.30 -2.50 5.85
C TRP A 88 -25.38 -2.90 4.84
N LYS A 89 -26.36 -3.69 5.27
CA LYS A 89 -27.46 -4.14 4.39
C LYS A 89 -28.29 -2.98 3.86
N MET A 90 -28.37 -1.88 4.59
CA MET A 90 -29.11 -0.67 4.18
C MET A 90 -28.48 -0.04 2.92
N TYR A 91 -27.14 0.02 2.85
CA TYR A 91 -26.41 0.66 1.76
C TYR A 91 -25.87 -0.31 0.72
N VAL A 92 -25.61 -1.56 1.12
CA VAL A 92 -25.07 -2.62 0.26
C VAL A 92 -25.90 -3.88 0.47
N PRO A 93 -27.11 -3.98 -0.13
CA PRO A 93 -28.06 -5.07 0.16
C PRO A 93 -27.53 -6.49 -0.07
N ASN A 94 -26.60 -6.62 -1.03
CA ASN A 94 -26.00 -7.89 -1.45
C ASN A 94 -24.54 -8.03 -0.99
N HIS A 95 -24.16 -7.36 0.12
CA HIS A 95 -22.77 -7.44 0.61
C HIS A 95 -22.36 -8.86 1.00
N GLU A 96 -21.07 -9.12 0.87
CA GLU A 96 -20.46 -10.33 1.43
C GLU A 96 -20.59 -10.33 2.99
N PRO A 97 -20.57 -11.50 3.62
CA PRO A 97 -20.71 -11.60 5.09
C PRO A 97 -19.53 -11.01 5.87
N HIS A 98 -18.42 -10.71 5.20
CA HIS A 98 -17.18 -10.18 5.76
C HIS A 98 -16.81 -8.84 5.12
N GLN A 99 -15.99 -8.07 5.82
CA GLN A 99 -15.44 -6.84 5.31
C GLN A 99 -14.18 -7.11 4.51
N TRP A 100 -13.88 -6.17 3.60
CA TRP A 100 -12.72 -6.23 2.71
C TRP A 100 -11.74 -5.09 2.97
N ALA A 101 -10.48 -5.34 2.63
CA ALA A 101 -9.47 -4.34 2.38
C ALA A 101 -9.45 -3.23 3.43
N PRO A 102 -9.14 -3.54 4.69
CA PRO A 102 -9.06 -2.53 5.73
C PRO A 102 -7.79 -1.69 5.62
N ASP A 103 -7.86 -0.47 6.13
CA ASP A 103 -6.71 0.37 6.45
C ASP A 103 -6.73 0.78 7.92
N ILE A 104 -5.62 0.58 8.61
CA ILE A 104 -5.43 0.92 10.01
C ILE A 104 -4.37 2.00 10.19
N SER A 105 -4.73 3.11 10.81
CA SER A 105 -3.82 4.22 11.03
C SER A 105 -3.99 4.83 12.42
N TYR A 106 -2.91 5.40 12.96
CA TYR A 106 -2.96 6.14 14.22
C TYR A 106 -2.92 7.64 13.93
N TYR A 107 -3.96 8.35 14.34
CA TYR A 107 -4.06 9.78 14.15
C TYR A 107 -4.76 10.45 15.33
N ASN A 108 -4.19 11.55 15.79
CA ASN A 108 -4.76 12.40 16.85
C ASN A 108 -5.16 11.63 18.12
N GLY A 109 -4.26 10.72 18.57
CA GLY A 109 -4.44 10.00 19.84
C GLY A 109 -5.32 8.74 19.76
N ARG A 110 -5.76 8.32 18.57
CA ARG A 110 -6.68 7.22 18.36
C ARG A 110 -6.29 6.37 17.17
N TYR A 111 -6.60 5.07 17.21
CA TYR A 111 -6.53 4.16 16.06
C TYR A 111 -7.83 4.24 15.27
N TRP A 112 -7.71 4.44 13.96
CA TRP A 112 -8.79 4.54 13.00
C TRP A 112 -8.67 3.42 11.98
N LEU A 113 -9.73 2.64 11.82
CA LEU A 113 -9.79 1.52 10.91
C LEU A 113 -10.90 1.75 9.90
N TYR A 114 -10.52 2.04 8.66
CA TYR A 114 -11.44 2.05 7.54
C TYR A 114 -11.57 0.63 6.99
N TYR A 115 -12.73 0.31 6.45
CA TYR A 115 -12.98 -1.01 5.85
C TYR A 115 -14.04 -0.92 4.76
N SER A 116 -14.04 -1.88 3.82
CA SER A 116 -14.98 -1.92 2.72
C SER A 116 -16.09 -2.94 2.97
N VAL A 117 -17.30 -2.57 2.57
CA VAL A 117 -18.48 -3.45 2.51
C VAL A 117 -18.93 -3.47 1.07
N SER A 118 -18.91 -4.64 0.41
CA SER A 118 -19.19 -4.76 -1.01
C SER A 118 -19.64 -6.18 -1.38
N SER A 119 -19.82 -6.41 -2.68
CA SER A 119 -19.94 -7.71 -3.32
C SER A 119 -19.10 -7.75 -4.60
N PHE A 120 -18.55 -8.92 -4.92
CA PHE A 120 -17.61 -9.05 -6.05
C PHE A 120 -18.26 -8.65 -7.39
N GLY A 121 -17.52 -7.83 -8.16
CA GLY A 121 -17.98 -7.34 -9.47
C GLY A 121 -19.02 -6.21 -9.42
N SER A 122 -19.28 -5.65 -8.23
CA SER A 122 -20.21 -4.54 -8.02
C SER A 122 -19.48 -3.26 -7.62
N ASN A 123 -20.05 -2.10 -7.93
CA ASN A 123 -19.70 -0.82 -7.33
C ASN A 123 -20.81 -0.26 -6.41
N THR A 124 -21.80 -1.09 -6.06
CA THR A 124 -22.69 -0.79 -4.94
C THR A 124 -21.96 -1.18 -3.67
N SER A 125 -21.24 -0.22 -3.11
CA SER A 125 -20.24 -0.45 -2.07
C SER A 125 -20.25 0.68 -1.04
N ALA A 126 -19.68 0.42 0.14
CA ALA A 126 -19.53 1.41 1.19
C ALA A 126 -18.20 1.24 1.93
N ILE A 127 -17.59 2.34 2.33
CA ILE A 127 -16.50 2.37 3.29
C ILE A 127 -17.08 2.73 4.65
N GLY A 128 -16.81 1.89 5.64
CA GLY A 128 -17.12 2.09 7.04
C GLY A 128 -15.90 2.51 7.84
N LEU A 129 -16.14 3.00 9.05
CA LEU A 129 -15.10 3.42 9.97
C LEU A 129 -15.33 2.79 11.35
N ALA A 130 -14.26 2.29 11.92
CA ALA A 130 -14.19 1.88 13.32
C ALA A 130 -13.04 2.60 14.02
N SER A 131 -13.14 2.78 15.33
CA SER A 131 -12.04 3.36 16.09
C SER A 131 -11.86 2.74 17.47
N THR A 132 -10.64 2.84 17.98
CA THR A 132 -10.30 2.41 19.34
C THR A 132 -9.17 3.27 19.92
N ASP A 133 -9.11 3.39 21.24
CA ASP A 133 -7.97 4.01 21.92
C ASP A 133 -6.80 3.04 22.07
N ARG A 134 -7.08 1.72 22.05
CA ARG A 134 -6.08 0.64 22.12
C ARG A 134 -6.54 -0.59 21.36
N ILE A 135 -5.74 -1.03 20.39
CA ILE A 135 -6.00 -2.26 19.62
C ILE A 135 -6.04 -3.47 20.53
N SER A 136 -5.10 -3.54 21.47
CA SER A 136 -4.98 -4.65 22.45
C SER A 136 -6.19 -4.83 23.36
N SER A 137 -7.06 -3.82 23.48
CA SER A 137 -8.30 -3.94 24.27
C SER A 137 -9.35 -4.84 23.60
N GLY A 138 -9.29 -5.00 22.28
CA GLY A 138 -10.31 -5.67 21.49
C GLY A 138 -11.65 -4.93 21.42
N GLN A 139 -11.72 -3.71 21.97
CA GLN A 139 -12.93 -2.89 22.00
C GLN A 139 -12.91 -1.88 20.86
N TRP A 140 -13.82 -2.05 19.90
CA TRP A 140 -13.95 -1.19 18.74
C TRP A 140 -15.30 -0.48 18.73
N ARG A 141 -15.28 0.82 18.50
CA ARG A 141 -16.49 1.61 18.28
C ARG A 141 -16.81 1.59 16.79
N ASP A 142 -18.08 1.38 16.44
CA ASP A 142 -18.59 1.63 15.10
C ASP A 142 -18.79 3.15 14.93
N ASP A 143 -18.05 3.75 14.01
CA ASP A 143 -18.19 5.16 13.64
C ASP A 143 -19.07 5.33 12.37
N GLY A 144 -19.57 4.21 11.84
CA GLY A 144 -20.57 4.15 10.77
C GLY A 144 -20.03 4.48 9.39
N LEU A 145 -20.95 4.77 8.48
CA LEU A 145 -20.67 5.07 7.08
C LEU A 145 -19.76 6.29 6.91
N VAL A 146 -18.78 6.15 6.01
CA VAL A 146 -17.86 7.21 5.58
C VAL A 146 -18.23 7.73 4.20
N ILE A 147 -18.23 6.85 3.21
CA ILE A 147 -18.59 7.14 1.83
C ILE A 147 -19.20 5.88 1.19
N ARG A 148 -20.02 6.05 0.19
CA ARG A 148 -20.61 4.95 -0.58
C ARG A 148 -20.61 5.25 -2.06
N SER A 149 -20.73 4.20 -2.85
CA SER A 149 -21.05 4.24 -4.27
C SER A 149 -22.26 3.37 -4.57
N THR A 150 -22.91 3.65 -5.69
CA THR A 150 -24.05 2.92 -6.23
C THR A 150 -23.79 2.54 -7.68
N SER A 151 -24.62 1.72 -8.29
CA SER A 151 -24.46 1.33 -9.69
C SER A 151 -24.51 2.49 -10.69
N GLY A 152 -25.00 3.66 -10.27
CA GLY A 152 -25.00 4.89 -11.09
C GLY A 152 -23.71 5.72 -10.99
N ASP A 153 -22.84 5.39 -10.04
CA ASP A 153 -21.59 6.13 -9.82
C ASP A 153 -20.48 5.63 -10.76
N GLN A 154 -19.56 6.55 -11.10
CA GLN A 154 -18.41 6.23 -11.94
C GLN A 154 -17.19 5.73 -11.15
N PHE A 155 -17.32 5.46 -9.86
CA PHE A 155 -16.27 4.96 -9.00
C PHE A 155 -16.80 3.84 -8.11
N ASN A 156 -15.89 3.13 -7.45
CA ASN A 156 -16.20 2.10 -6.47
C ASN A 156 -15.66 2.51 -5.09
N ALA A 157 -16.50 2.60 -4.08
CA ALA A 157 -16.12 3.00 -2.72
C ALA A 157 -15.62 1.79 -1.92
N ILE A 158 -14.43 1.30 -2.28
CA ILE A 158 -13.67 0.26 -1.56
C ILE A 158 -12.18 0.63 -1.52
N ASP A 159 -11.38 -0.17 -0.85
CA ASP A 159 -9.92 -0.04 -0.71
C ASP A 159 -9.51 1.30 -0.11
N PRO A 160 -9.96 1.63 1.10
CA PRO A 160 -9.58 2.87 1.77
C PRO A 160 -8.11 2.88 2.19
N ASP A 161 -7.51 4.08 2.21
CA ASP A 161 -6.21 4.38 2.79
C ASP A 161 -6.22 5.78 3.41
N LEU A 162 -5.87 5.88 4.69
CA LEU A 162 -5.77 7.12 5.44
C LEU A 162 -4.35 7.68 5.37
N VAL A 163 -4.21 8.84 4.78
CA VAL A 163 -2.95 9.57 4.75
C VAL A 163 -3.08 10.92 5.45
N VAL A 164 -2.01 11.33 6.14
CA VAL A 164 -1.92 12.67 6.74
C VAL A 164 -0.97 13.51 5.89
N ASP A 165 -1.46 14.68 5.42
CA ASP A 165 -0.64 15.57 4.60
C ASP A 165 0.45 16.27 5.44
N LYS A 166 1.38 16.95 4.77
CA LYS A 166 2.49 17.69 5.39
C LYS A 166 2.04 18.78 6.40
N ASP A 167 0.79 19.21 6.30
CA ASP A 167 0.20 20.24 7.16
C ASP A 167 -0.66 19.62 8.28
N GLY A 168 -0.61 18.29 8.46
CA GLY A 168 -1.32 17.55 9.50
C GLY A 168 -2.82 17.39 9.25
N ASN A 169 -3.29 17.49 8.01
CA ASN A 169 -4.68 17.23 7.67
C ASN A 169 -4.86 15.78 7.19
N PRO A 170 -5.91 15.08 7.66
CA PRO A 170 -6.21 13.73 7.20
C PRO A 170 -6.93 13.75 5.85
N TRP A 171 -6.60 12.78 5.02
CA TRP A 171 -7.19 12.51 3.72
C TRP A 171 -7.47 11.03 3.58
N LEU A 172 -8.49 10.68 2.80
CA LEU A 172 -8.84 9.31 2.46
C LEU A 172 -8.65 9.12 0.96
N SER A 173 -7.74 8.23 0.57
CA SER A 173 -7.70 7.67 -0.78
C SER A 173 -8.48 6.36 -0.83
N PHE A 174 -9.11 6.06 -1.96
CA PHE A 174 -9.89 4.83 -2.13
C PHE A 174 -10.22 4.61 -3.61
N GLY A 175 -10.69 3.42 -3.94
CA GLY A 175 -11.20 3.12 -5.27
C GLY A 175 -10.61 1.87 -5.90
N SER A 176 -11.41 1.23 -6.72
CA SER A 176 -11.08 0.01 -7.44
C SER A 176 -11.79 0.03 -8.78
N PHE A 177 -11.05 -0.19 -9.88
CA PHE A 177 -11.59 -0.20 -11.25
C PHE A 177 -12.37 1.07 -11.62
N TRP A 178 -13.41 0.96 -12.43
CA TRP A 178 -14.25 2.09 -12.93
C TRP A 178 -13.39 3.29 -13.35
N SER A 179 -13.60 4.45 -12.75
CA SER A 179 -12.83 5.67 -13.03
C SER A 179 -11.60 5.82 -12.14
N GLY A 180 -11.14 4.72 -11.51
CA GLY A 180 -9.90 4.64 -10.75
C GLY A 180 -9.97 5.26 -9.35
N ILE A 181 -8.81 5.69 -8.88
CA ILE A 181 -8.56 6.09 -7.50
C ILE A 181 -9.05 7.51 -7.24
N LYS A 182 -9.72 7.67 -6.12
CA LYS A 182 -10.26 8.92 -5.59
C LYS A 182 -9.53 9.33 -4.32
N LEU A 183 -9.57 10.62 -4.03
CA LEU A 183 -9.02 11.22 -2.82
C LEU A 183 -9.98 12.28 -2.32
N THR A 184 -10.21 12.34 -1.02
CA THR A 184 -11.02 13.38 -0.37
C THR A 184 -10.41 13.80 0.96
N ARG A 185 -10.58 15.07 1.33
CA ARG A 185 -10.16 15.56 2.64
C ARG A 185 -11.15 15.14 3.71
N LEU A 186 -10.61 14.80 4.90
CA LEU A 186 -11.40 14.43 6.07
C LEU A 186 -11.45 15.56 7.10
N ASP A 187 -12.51 15.60 7.87
CA ASP A 187 -12.59 16.37 9.10
C ASP A 187 -11.73 15.71 10.19
N LYS A 188 -10.93 16.50 10.91
CA LYS A 188 -9.97 16.00 11.91
C LYS A 188 -10.61 15.33 13.13
N ASN A 189 -11.88 15.61 13.41
CA ASN A 189 -12.58 15.09 14.58
C ASN A 189 -13.46 13.89 14.25
N THR A 190 -14.19 13.98 13.12
CA THR A 190 -15.10 12.91 12.70
C THR A 190 -14.47 11.88 11.81
N MET A 191 -13.32 12.21 11.20
CA MET A 191 -12.60 11.36 10.22
C MET A 191 -13.48 10.97 9.03
N LYS A 192 -14.40 11.87 8.63
CA LYS A 192 -15.32 11.71 7.50
C LYS A 192 -15.09 12.80 6.45
N PRO A 193 -15.46 12.55 5.17
CA PRO A 193 -15.24 13.49 4.08
C PRO A 193 -15.88 14.87 4.31
N THR A 194 -15.14 15.94 3.99
CA THR A 194 -15.60 17.33 4.11
C THR A 194 -15.46 18.11 2.82
N GLY A 195 -14.84 17.55 1.80
CA GLY A 195 -14.42 18.28 0.62
C GLY A 195 -14.75 17.63 -0.70
N SER A 196 -14.13 18.17 -1.72
CA SER A 196 -14.23 17.67 -3.09
C SER A 196 -13.60 16.28 -3.23
N LEU A 197 -14.09 15.56 -4.22
CA LEU A 197 -13.52 14.28 -4.63
C LEU A 197 -12.55 14.52 -5.80
N TYR A 198 -11.28 14.19 -5.58
CA TYR A 198 -10.21 14.29 -6.58
C TYR A 198 -9.97 12.93 -7.22
N SER A 199 -9.69 12.90 -8.52
CA SER A 199 -9.22 11.70 -9.23
C SER A 199 -7.70 11.75 -9.34
N ILE A 200 -6.99 10.72 -8.85
CA ILE A 200 -5.52 10.74 -8.72
C ILE A 200 -4.81 9.63 -9.50
N ALA A 201 -5.49 8.55 -9.86
CA ALA A 201 -4.97 7.52 -10.77
C ALA A 201 -6.10 6.84 -11.52
N SER A 202 -5.85 6.44 -12.77
CA SER A 202 -6.76 5.61 -13.57
C SER A 202 -6.02 4.85 -14.68
N ARG A 203 -6.63 3.79 -15.21
CA ARG A 203 -6.07 3.00 -16.32
C ARG A 203 -7.11 2.79 -17.43
N PRO A 204 -7.50 3.86 -18.16
CA PRO A 204 -8.62 3.81 -19.11
C PRO A 204 -8.41 2.78 -20.24
N ASN A 205 -7.15 2.53 -20.67
CA ASN A 205 -6.82 1.59 -21.75
C ASN A 205 -6.61 0.15 -21.27
N ASN A 206 -6.80 -0.14 -19.97
CA ASN A 206 -6.61 -1.45 -19.36
C ASN A 206 -7.86 -1.90 -18.58
N GLY A 207 -9.05 -1.56 -19.07
CA GLY A 207 -10.30 -1.93 -18.40
C GLY A 207 -10.50 -1.33 -17.00
N GLY A 208 -9.80 -0.24 -16.71
CA GLY A 208 -9.85 0.40 -15.38
C GLY A 208 -9.06 -0.32 -14.29
N ALA A 209 -8.29 -1.37 -14.60
CA ALA A 209 -7.65 -2.27 -13.64
C ALA A 209 -6.57 -1.58 -12.79
N VAL A 210 -6.99 -0.73 -11.87
CA VAL A 210 -6.21 -0.07 -10.82
C VAL A 210 -7.03 -0.01 -9.55
N GLU A 211 -6.42 -0.37 -8.40
CA GLU A 211 -7.07 -0.39 -7.10
C GLU A 211 -6.05 -0.31 -5.96
N ALA A 212 -6.51 -0.46 -4.72
CA ALA A 212 -5.67 -0.52 -3.53
C ALA A 212 -4.68 0.64 -3.43
N PRO A 213 -5.13 1.89 -3.36
CA PRO A 213 -4.23 3.02 -3.15
C PRO A 213 -3.60 2.96 -1.78
N ASN A 214 -2.35 3.42 -1.68
CA ASN A 214 -1.71 3.77 -0.43
C ASN A 214 -0.83 5.00 -0.69
N ILE A 215 -0.96 6.04 0.13
CA ILE A 215 -0.20 7.28 -0.02
C ILE A 215 0.71 7.49 1.17
N THR A 216 1.98 7.77 0.90
CA THR A 216 2.92 8.19 1.94
C THR A 216 3.62 9.49 1.55
N TYR A 217 4.05 10.27 2.56
CA TYR A 217 4.79 11.53 2.35
C TYR A 217 6.24 11.37 2.77
N LYS A 218 7.16 11.72 1.87
CA LYS A 218 8.60 11.68 2.15
C LYS A 218 9.34 12.75 1.34
N ASP A 219 10.23 13.50 2.01
CA ASP A 219 11.19 14.43 1.41
C ASP A 219 10.57 15.39 0.37
N GLY A 220 9.38 15.93 0.68
CA GLY A 220 8.68 16.90 -0.16
C GLY A 220 7.76 16.30 -1.23
N TYR A 221 7.66 14.97 -1.33
CA TYR A 221 6.79 14.28 -2.26
C TYR A 221 5.77 13.39 -1.56
N TYR A 222 4.57 13.34 -2.13
CA TYR A 222 3.59 12.30 -1.89
C TYR A 222 3.82 11.17 -2.90
N TYR A 223 3.93 9.95 -2.43
CA TYR A 223 4.06 8.75 -3.25
C TYR A 223 2.74 8.00 -3.20
N LEU A 224 2.12 7.83 -4.36
CA LEU A 224 0.92 7.02 -4.54
C LEU A 224 1.34 5.64 -5.03
N PHE A 225 1.14 4.63 -4.20
CA PHE A 225 1.22 3.23 -4.58
C PHE A 225 -0.18 2.74 -4.95
N VAL A 226 -0.25 1.87 -5.94
CA VAL A 226 -1.50 1.25 -6.39
C VAL A 226 -1.22 -0.17 -6.84
N SER A 227 -2.26 -0.99 -6.92
CA SER A 227 -2.19 -2.30 -7.53
C SER A 227 -2.80 -2.29 -8.91
N PHE A 228 -2.11 -2.89 -9.88
CA PHE A 228 -2.54 -3.03 -11.27
C PHE A 228 -3.01 -4.45 -11.56
N ASP A 229 -3.89 -4.58 -12.54
CA ASP A 229 -4.40 -5.82 -13.12
C ASP A 229 -5.33 -6.59 -12.16
N SER A 230 -5.20 -7.91 -12.03
CA SER A 230 -6.23 -8.71 -11.35
C SER A 230 -5.67 -9.51 -10.18
N CYS A 231 -6.28 -9.36 -9.01
CA CYS A 231 -6.12 -10.25 -7.85
C CYS A 231 -7.01 -11.50 -7.94
N CYS A 232 -7.09 -12.23 -6.84
CA CYS A 232 -8.17 -13.15 -6.48
C CYS A 232 -8.30 -14.40 -7.36
N LYS A 233 -7.20 -14.80 -8.05
CA LYS A 233 -7.10 -15.96 -8.93
C LYS A 233 -5.99 -16.94 -8.52
N GLY A 234 -5.57 -16.90 -7.24
CA GLY A 234 -4.44 -17.70 -6.73
C GLY A 234 -3.20 -17.51 -7.62
N VAL A 235 -2.57 -18.60 -8.03
CA VAL A 235 -1.36 -18.56 -8.87
C VAL A 235 -1.56 -17.91 -10.25
N ASN A 236 -2.79 -17.76 -10.71
CA ASN A 236 -3.14 -17.10 -11.97
C ASN A 236 -3.41 -15.59 -11.81
N SER A 237 -3.21 -15.05 -10.62
CA SER A 237 -3.32 -13.61 -10.38
C SER A 237 -2.20 -12.88 -11.13
N THR A 238 -2.57 -11.75 -11.75
CA THR A 238 -1.64 -10.89 -12.50
C THR A 238 -1.37 -9.57 -11.77
N TYR A 239 -1.79 -9.50 -10.53
CA TYR A 239 -1.64 -8.34 -9.66
C TYR A 239 -0.18 -7.90 -9.56
N LYS A 240 0.05 -6.61 -9.51
CA LYS A 240 1.39 -6.03 -9.36
C LYS A 240 1.31 -4.64 -8.74
N ILE A 241 2.31 -4.27 -7.97
CA ILE A 241 2.40 -2.96 -7.32
C ILE A 241 3.07 -1.98 -8.26
N ALA A 242 2.44 -0.81 -8.44
CA ALA A 242 2.99 0.31 -9.19
C ALA A 242 2.94 1.59 -8.36
N TYR A 243 3.76 2.57 -8.71
CA TYR A 243 3.81 3.84 -8.00
C TYR A 243 4.11 5.03 -8.89
N GLY A 244 3.77 6.20 -8.39
CA GLY A 244 4.18 7.51 -8.89
C GLY A 244 4.24 8.52 -7.76
N ARG A 245 4.73 9.73 -8.03
CA ARG A 245 4.83 10.78 -7.01
C ARG A 245 4.33 12.14 -7.49
N SER A 246 3.99 12.99 -6.52
CA SER A 246 3.57 14.38 -6.71
C SER A 246 4.09 15.26 -5.57
N THR A 247 4.26 16.56 -5.81
CA THR A 247 4.50 17.55 -4.75
C THR A 247 3.22 18.01 -4.08
N SER A 248 2.05 17.67 -4.63
CA SER A 248 0.72 17.95 -4.08
C SER A 248 -0.01 16.62 -3.79
N ILE A 249 -0.68 16.52 -2.65
CA ILE A 249 -1.45 15.33 -2.29
C ILE A 249 -2.61 15.07 -3.28
N THR A 250 -3.16 16.10 -3.89
CA THR A 250 -4.21 16.00 -4.92
C THR A 250 -3.67 15.72 -6.31
N GLY A 251 -2.36 15.52 -6.46
CA GLY A 251 -1.72 15.28 -7.74
C GLY A 251 -1.43 16.56 -8.55
N PRO A 252 -1.12 16.41 -9.85
CA PRO A 252 -1.02 15.14 -10.58
C PRO A 252 0.18 14.29 -10.15
N TYR A 253 -0.02 12.97 -10.11
CA TYR A 253 1.03 12.00 -9.84
C TYR A 253 1.67 11.52 -11.13
N TYR A 254 3.00 11.43 -11.15
CA TYR A 254 3.79 10.98 -12.29
C TYR A 254 4.71 9.83 -11.91
N ASP A 255 4.86 8.86 -12.80
CA ASP A 255 5.82 7.78 -12.67
C ASP A 255 7.26 8.20 -13.01
N LYS A 256 8.23 7.29 -12.91
CA LYS A 256 9.64 7.57 -13.23
C LYS A 256 9.85 8.03 -14.68
N SER A 257 8.99 7.66 -15.60
CA SER A 257 9.05 8.05 -17.02
C SER A 257 8.38 9.40 -17.29
N GLY A 258 7.76 10.02 -16.28
CA GLY A 258 7.00 11.26 -16.42
C GLY A 258 5.58 11.05 -16.95
N LYS A 259 5.08 9.81 -17.00
CA LYS A 259 3.70 9.52 -17.41
C LYS A 259 2.74 9.74 -16.25
N ASN A 260 1.65 10.49 -16.53
CA ASN A 260 0.62 10.77 -15.53
C ASN A 260 -0.17 9.49 -15.14
N MET A 261 -0.34 9.25 -13.84
CA MET A 261 -1.08 8.09 -13.33
C MET A 261 -2.57 8.12 -13.71
N MET A 262 -3.16 9.29 -13.98
CA MET A 262 -4.51 9.38 -14.55
C MET A 262 -4.60 8.83 -15.99
N ASN A 263 -3.49 8.66 -16.67
CA ASN A 263 -3.38 8.13 -18.03
C ASN A 263 -2.71 6.75 -18.07
N GLY A 264 -2.80 5.98 -16.99
CA GLY A 264 -2.20 4.65 -16.86
C GLY A 264 -0.67 4.68 -16.65
N GLY A 265 -0.12 5.78 -16.15
CA GLY A 265 1.25 5.84 -15.63
C GLY A 265 1.37 5.02 -14.35
N GLY A 266 2.59 4.62 -14.02
CA GLY A 266 2.94 3.85 -12.82
C GLY A 266 4.20 3.02 -13.07
N THR A 267 5.26 3.30 -12.32
CA THR A 267 6.48 2.47 -12.32
C THR A 267 6.22 1.21 -11.51
N ILE A 268 6.50 0.05 -12.06
CA ILE A 268 6.32 -1.22 -11.35
C ILE A 268 7.36 -1.35 -10.26
N LEU A 269 6.89 -1.59 -9.02
CA LEU A 269 7.72 -1.90 -7.86
C LEU A 269 7.86 -3.42 -7.66
N ASP A 270 6.73 -4.14 -7.71
CA ASP A 270 6.68 -5.58 -7.50
C ASP A 270 5.72 -6.24 -8.50
N SER A 271 6.19 -7.20 -9.25
CA SER A 271 5.38 -8.03 -10.17
C SER A 271 5.39 -9.50 -9.79
N GLY A 272 5.95 -9.83 -8.63
CA GLY A 272 6.12 -11.20 -8.15
C GLY A 272 7.29 -11.93 -8.78
N ASN A 273 7.33 -13.21 -8.52
CA ASN A 273 8.35 -14.14 -9.01
C ASN A 273 7.76 -15.55 -9.18
N ASP A 274 8.62 -16.59 -9.35
CA ASP A 274 8.15 -17.96 -9.56
C ASP A 274 7.35 -18.51 -8.39
N ARG A 275 7.66 -18.14 -7.16
CA ARG A 275 6.94 -18.54 -5.97
C ARG A 275 5.79 -17.59 -5.64
N TRP A 276 6.07 -16.28 -5.57
CA TRP A 276 5.13 -15.27 -5.12
C TRP A 276 4.39 -14.67 -6.31
N LYS A 277 3.16 -15.11 -6.55
CA LYS A 277 2.33 -14.67 -7.67
C LYS A 277 1.42 -13.54 -7.26
N GLY A 278 1.20 -12.59 -8.16
CA GLY A 278 0.23 -11.51 -7.98
C GLY A 278 0.39 -10.71 -6.69
N PRO A 279 1.58 -10.16 -6.36
CA PRO A 279 1.72 -9.31 -5.19
C PRO A 279 0.91 -8.03 -5.35
N GLY A 280 0.20 -7.63 -4.28
CA GLY A 280 -0.60 -6.41 -4.34
C GLY A 280 -1.26 -6.06 -3.02
N HIS A 281 -2.10 -5.05 -3.08
CA HIS A 281 -2.75 -4.44 -1.94
C HIS A 281 -1.73 -4.11 -0.85
N GLN A 282 -0.83 -3.22 -1.22
CA GLN A 282 0.32 -2.85 -0.40
C GLN A 282 -0.05 -1.79 0.64
N ASP A 283 0.65 -1.86 1.76
CA ASP A 283 0.72 -0.81 2.77
C ASP A 283 2.19 -0.44 3.04
N VAL A 284 2.48 0.85 3.18
CA VAL A 284 3.82 1.38 3.41
C VAL A 284 3.89 2.05 4.78
N LEU A 285 4.38 1.31 5.76
CA LEU A 285 4.50 1.80 7.12
C LEU A 285 5.79 2.62 7.30
N ASN A 286 5.63 3.85 7.79
CA ASN A 286 6.72 4.78 8.15
C ASN A 286 7.81 4.96 7.06
N ASN A 287 7.44 4.89 5.79
CA ASN A 287 8.36 5.01 4.64
C ASN A 287 9.51 3.97 4.62
N SER A 288 9.44 2.90 5.41
CA SER A 288 10.55 1.96 5.60
C SER A 288 10.15 0.48 5.54
N ILE A 289 8.87 0.17 5.58
CA ILE A 289 8.36 -1.20 5.55
C ILE A 289 7.29 -1.29 4.49
N LEU A 290 7.47 -2.21 3.53
CA LEU A 290 6.48 -2.56 2.51
C LEU A 290 5.78 -3.85 2.94
N VAL A 291 4.47 -3.77 3.10
CA VAL A 291 3.61 -4.91 3.40
C VAL A 291 2.67 -5.16 2.23
N ARG A 292 2.38 -6.41 1.91
CA ARG A 292 1.43 -6.81 0.88
C ARG A 292 1.04 -8.26 1.03
N HIS A 293 0.05 -8.70 0.32
CA HIS A 293 -0.14 -10.14 0.10
C HIS A 293 0.46 -10.58 -1.25
N ALA A 294 0.74 -11.88 -1.35
CA ALA A 294 0.98 -12.57 -2.61
C ALA A 294 0.53 -14.03 -2.48
N TYR A 295 0.27 -14.67 -3.62
CA TYR A 295 -0.19 -16.05 -3.66
C TYR A 295 1.01 -16.99 -3.76
N ASP A 296 1.16 -17.90 -2.78
CA ASP A 296 2.29 -18.85 -2.70
C ASP A 296 2.08 -20.02 -3.66
N ALA A 297 2.84 -20.06 -4.76
CA ALA A 297 2.77 -21.16 -5.72
C ALA A 297 3.21 -22.52 -5.14
N LEU A 298 3.96 -22.52 -4.03
CA LEU A 298 4.37 -23.74 -3.32
C LEU A 298 3.30 -24.20 -2.31
N ASP A 299 2.25 -23.39 -2.08
CA ASP A 299 1.14 -23.70 -1.19
C ASP A 299 -0.22 -23.47 -1.90
N ASN A 300 -0.36 -24.05 -3.09
CA ASN A 300 -1.59 -24.04 -3.90
C ASN A 300 -2.18 -22.65 -4.15
N GLY A 301 -1.38 -21.59 -4.15
CA GLY A 301 -1.83 -20.21 -4.35
C GLY A 301 -2.55 -19.63 -3.16
N VAL A 302 -2.30 -20.13 -1.96
CA VAL A 302 -2.78 -19.52 -0.72
C VAL A 302 -2.15 -18.15 -0.55
N SER A 303 -2.96 -17.15 -0.21
CA SER A 303 -2.50 -15.79 0.04
C SER A 303 -1.69 -15.70 1.33
N LYS A 304 -0.53 -15.11 1.29
CA LYS A 304 0.39 -14.97 2.43
C LYS A 304 0.81 -13.52 2.63
N LEU A 305 1.08 -13.19 3.90
CA LEU A 305 1.69 -11.94 4.30
C LEU A 305 3.15 -11.88 3.86
N LEU A 306 3.48 -10.88 3.06
CA LEU A 306 4.86 -10.55 2.71
C LEU A 306 5.23 -9.20 3.30
N ILE A 307 6.39 -9.15 3.96
CA ILE A 307 6.96 -7.93 4.52
C ILE A 307 8.40 -7.81 4.04
N ASN A 308 8.78 -6.61 3.59
CA ASN A 308 10.15 -6.26 3.24
C ASN A 308 10.50 -4.89 3.82
N ASP A 309 11.79 -4.68 4.05
CA ASP A 309 12.27 -3.31 4.20
C ASP A 309 12.12 -2.57 2.87
N LEU A 310 11.68 -1.33 2.94
CA LEU A 310 11.56 -0.43 1.79
C LEU A 310 12.70 0.58 1.83
N TYR A 311 13.44 0.68 0.74
CA TYR A 311 14.54 1.62 0.57
C TYR A 311 14.15 2.71 -0.43
N TRP A 312 15.00 3.72 -0.54
CA TRP A 312 14.83 4.84 -1.44
C TRP A 312 16.14 5.07 -2.19
N ASP A 313 16.09 5.13 -3.51
CA ASP A 313 17.27 5.39 -4.33
C ASP A 313 17.75 6.85 -4.21
N SER A 314 18.89 7.17 -4.79
CA SER A 314 19.48 8.52 -4.74
C SER A 314 18.62 9.62 -5.37
N GLN A 315 17.60 9.26 -6.15
CA GLN A 315 16.63 10.17 -6.76
C GLN A 315 15.33 10.24 -5.94
N GLY A 316 15.29 9.57 -4.78
CA GLY A 316 14.14 9.50 -3.90
C GLY A 316 13.01 8.62 -4.41
N TRP A 317 13.28 7.57 -5.21
CA TRP A 317 12.27 6.62 -5.63
C TRP A 317 12.31 5.34 -4.79
N PRO A 318 11.14 4.73 -4.48
CA PRO A 318 11.09 3.51 -3.69
C PRO A 318 11.71 2.33 -4.44
N THR A 319 12.39 1.46 -3.67
CA THR A 319 12.97 0.19 -4.11
C THR A 319 13.02 -0.82 -2.97
N TYR A 320 13.11 -2.13 -3.25
CA TYR A 320 13.27 -3.19 -2.23
C TYR A 320 14.02 -4.40 -2.79
#